data_6a9ebcbc16ca4a11112b7b5d2d476baa
#
_entry.id   6a9ebcbc16ca4a11112b7b5d2d476baa
#
_cell.length_a   1.000
_cell.length_b   1.000
_cell.length_c   1.000
_cell.angle_alpha   90.00
_cell.angle_beta   90.00
_cell.angle_gamma   90.00
#
_symmetry.space_group_name_H-M   'P 1'
#
loop_
_entity.id
_entity.type
_entity.pdbx_description
1 polymer ?
#
loop_
_entity_poly.entity_id
_entity_poly.type
_entity_poly.pdbx_seq_one_letter_code
_entity_poly.pdbx_strand_id
1 'polypeptide(L)'
;MIRKRLVKVNDAKYILLVLENDTLGLNSIPATLSLLSEIPAYRRHVRDRQCSTIEISSTPPWVGRICEIILRLYSGDPVPREEIESIPLKAENLRLKELLEIPHGKVITYSRLAERLGLSLRTTVRLLVRNPYPLIIPCHRVVRKNGHVGGYLGSLKYSFIKAEILRREGVRVDDKGFVNREALIY
;
A
#
# COMPACT_ATOMS: atom_id res chain seq x y z
N MET A 1 9.70 2.74 21.85
CA MET A 1 10.56 3.75 21.21
C MET A 1 10.22 3.81 19.73
N ILE A 2 9.87 4.97 19.19
CA ILE A 2 9.55 5.14 17.76
C ILE A 2 10.87 5.27 17.00
N ARG A 3 11.08 4.41 16.00
CA ARG A 3 12.21 4.49 15.07
C ARG A 3 11.66 4.75 13.67
N LYS A 4 12.19 5.77 12.99
CA LYS A 4 11.84 6.11 11.60
C LYS A 4 13.05 5.81 10.73
N ARG A 5 12.84 5.05 9.68
CA ARG A 5 13.87 4.68 8.71
C ARG A 5 13.37 4.91 7.30
N LEU A 6 14.15 5.63 6.54
CA LEU A 6 14.00 5.71 5.09
C LEU A 6 15.02 4.76 4.48
N VAL A 7 14.53 3.59 4.07
CA VAL A 7 15.40 2.55 3.50
C VAL A 7 15.63 2.88 2.03
N LYS A 8 16.88 3.12 1.66
CA LYS A 8 17.30 3.30 0.29
C LYS A 8 17.44 1.93 -0.38
N VAL A 9 16.63 1.70 -1.40
CA VAL A 9 16.62 0.44 -2.15
C VAL A 9 17.63 0.48 -3.31
N ASN A 10 17.68 1.63 -3.99
CA ASN A 10 18.66 1.97 -5.02
C ASN A 10 18.73 3.50 -5.14
N ASP A 11 19.53 4.03 -6.05
CA ASP A 11 19.75 5.47 -6.19
C ASP A 11 18.47 6.30 -6.42
N ALA A 12 17.42 5.67 -6.92
CA ALA A 12 16.16 6.34 -7.23
C ALA A 12 14.99 5.97 -6.32
N LYS A 13 15.07 4.85 -5.56
CA LYS A 13 13.91 4.31 -4.81
C LYS A 13 14.17 4.18 -3.33
N TYR A 14 13.16 4.57 -2.55
CA TYR A 14 13.15 4.55 -1.10
C TYR A 14 11.88 3.91 -0.57
N ILE A 15 11.97 3.26 0.59
CA ILE A 15 10.85 2.75 1.37
C ILE A 15 10.89 3.41 2.73
N LEU A 16 9.80 4.07 3.12
CA LEU A 16 9.68 4.65 4.45
C LEU A 16 9.10 3.60 5.41
N LEU A 17 9.85 3.27 6.45
CA LEU A 17 9.40 2.44 7.56
C LEU A 17 9.34 3.27 8.85
N VAL A 18 8.23 3.15 9.55
CA VAL A 18 8.04 3.70 10.89
C VAL A 18 7.78 2.53 11.83
N LEU A 19 8.68 2.34 12.79
CA LEU A 19 8.65 1.23 13.73
C LEU A 19 8.38 1.75 15.14
N GLU A 20 7.46 1.12 15.82
CA GLU A 20 7.14 1.42 17.20
C GLU A 20 7.10 0.12 17.99
N ASN A 21 8.04 -0.04 18.95
CA ASN A 21 8.19 -1.26 19.75
C ASN A 21 8.22 -2.53 18.87
N ASP A 22 9.06 -2.50 17.82
CA ASP A 22 9.23 -3.58 16.83
C ASP A 22 7.96 -3.96 16.03
N THR A 23 6.97 -3.09 16.04
CA THR A 23 5.76 -3.21 15.23
C THR A 23 5.82 -2.21 14.07
N LEU A 24 5.44 -2.65 12.86
CA LEU A 24 5.37 -1.77 11.69
C LEU A 24 4.22 -0.77 11.86
N GLY A 25 4.54 0.52 12.01
CA GLY A 25 3.56 1.60 12.16
C GLY A 25 3.12 2.21 10.84
N LEU A 26 4.01 2.24 9.86
CA LEU A 26 3.77 2.80 8.53
C LEU A 26 4.75 2.18 7.55
N ASN A 27 4.30 1.92 6.32
CA ASN A 27 5.16 1.60 5.18
C ASN A 27 4.81 2.47 3.99
N SER A 28 5.67 2.47 2.98
CA SER A 28 5.47 3.19 1.74
C SER A 28 5.70 2.28 0.53
N ILE A 29 5.10 2.63 -0.59
CA ILE A 29 5.49 2.05 -1.87
C ILE A 29 6.92 2.49 -2.22
N PRO A 30 7.71 1.66 -2.90
CA PRO A 30 9.00 2.07 -3.45
C PRO A 30 8.80 3.25 -4.43
N ALA A 31 9.35 4.41 -4.08
CA ALA A 31 9.18 5.63 -4.85
C ALA A 31 10.40 6.54 -4.68
N THR A 32 10.50 7.56 -5.53
CA THR A 32 11.53 8.59 -5.35
C THR A 32 11.30 9.38 -4.06
N LEU A 33 12.37 9.88 -3.45
CA LEU A 33 12.28 10.68 -2.22
C LEU A 33 11.40 11.92 -2.42
N SER A 34 11.47 12.57 -3.59
CA SER A 34 10.62 13.70 -3.94
C SER A 34 9.14 13.34 -3.94
N LEU A 35 8.77 12.21 -4.55
CA LEU A 35 7.38 11.74 -4.57
C LEU A 35 6.89 11.41 -3.16
N LEU A 36 7.68 10.72 -2.34
CA LEU A 36 7.32 10.42 -0.95
C LEU A 36 7.10 11.69 -0.14
N SER A 37 7.93 12.72 -0.35
CA SER A 37 7.79 14.00 0.36
C SER A 37 6.53 14.79 -0.03
N GLU A 38 5.93 14.53 -1.19
CA GLU A 38 4.69 15.15 -1.66
C GLU A 38 3.44 14.44 -1.13
N ILE A 39 3.51 13.13 -0.87
CA ILE A 39 2.36 12.34 -0.40
C ILE A 39 2.00 12.76 1.03
N PRO A 40 0.77 13.26 1.32
CA PRO A 40 0.41 13.79 2.62
C PRO A 40 0.64 12.81 3.78
N ALA A 41 0.37 11.53 3.58
CA ALA A 41 0.55 10.49 4.59
C ALA A 41 2.02 10.32 5.02
N TYR A 42 2.98 10.62 4.14
CA TYR A 42 4.41 10.41 4.40
C TYR A 42 5.19 11.71 4.61
N ARG A 43 4.65 12.86 4.17
CA ARG A 43 5.33 14.17 4.22
C ARG A 43 5.94 14.47 5.58
N ARG A 44 5.22 14.25 6.67
CA ARG A 44 5.70 14.48 8.04
C ARG A 44 6.91 13.62 8.36
N HIS A 45 6.86 12.33 7.99
CA HIS A 45 7.93 11.38 8.31
C HIS A 45 9.18 11.62 7.49
N VAL A 46 9.02 11.90 6.18
CA VAL A 46 10.15 12.15 5.26
C VAL A 46 10.88 13.45 5.59
N ARG A 47 10.15 14.49 6.02
CA ARG A 47 10.73 15.78 6.40
C ARG A 47 11.21 15.88 7.86
N ASP A 48 10.93 14.86 8.65
CA ASP A 48 11.35 14.81 10.04
C ASP A 48 12.87 14.59 10.14
N ARG A 49 13.56 15.47 10.87
CA ARG A 49 15.02 15.38 11.12
C ARG A 49 15.43 14.09 11.85
N GLN A 50 14.49 13.40 12.52
CA GLN A 50 14.72 12.12 13.18
C GLN A 50 14.57 10.92 12.21
N CYS A 51 14.17 11.15 10.96
CA CYS A 51 14.10 10.10 9.94
C CYS A 51 15.48 9.94 9.30
N SER A 52 16.19 8.87 9.65
CA SER A 52 17.49 8.56 9.06
C SER A 52 17.34 7.70 7.81
N THR A 53 18.18 7.99 6.81
CA THR A 53 18.31 7.13 5.61
C THR A 53 19.37 6.07 5.86
N ILE A 54 19.06 4.82 5.51
CA ILE A 54 19.98 3.68 5.57
C ILE A 54 19.89 2.87 4.29
N GLU A 55 21.00 2.27 3.88
CA GLU A 55 21.00 1.29 2.79
C GLU A 55 20.30 0.01 3.22
N ILE A 56 19.59 -0.65 2.29
CA ILE A 56 18.88 -1.90 2.59
C ILE A 56 19.85 -3.00 3.09
N SER A 57 21.04 -3.05 2.53
CA SER A 57 22.10 -3.98 2.93
C SER A 57 22.59 -3.79 4.37
N SER A 58 22.37 -2.61 4.94
CA SER A 58 22.75 -2.25 6.32
C SER A 58 21.60 -2.42 7.31
N THR A 59 20.46 -3.00 6.89
CA THR A 59 19.30 -3.19 7.77
C THR A 59 19.39 -4.51 8.54
N PRO A 60 18.81 -4.58 9.76
CA PRO A 60 18.62 -5.86 10.43
C PRO A 60 17.82 -6.85 9.54
N PRO A 61 18.05 -8.16 9.64
CA PRO A 61 17.44 -9.16 8.75
C PRO A 61 15.91 -9.06 8.65
N TRP A 62 15.21 -8.80 9.74
CA TRP A 62 13.76 -8.67 9.76
C TRP A 62 13.26 -7.40 9.03
N VAL A 63 14.01 -6.29 9.07
CA VAL A 63 13.70 -5.08 8.29
C VAL A 63 13.94 -5.35 6.81
N GLY A 64 15.05 -5.99 6.47
CA GLY A 64 15.36 -6.42 5.10
C GLY A 64 14.24 -7.27 4.52
N ARG A 65 13.74 -8.27 5.30
CA ARG A 65 12.62 -9.12 4.88
C ARG A 65 11.34 -8.33 4.60
N ILE A 66 10.98 -7.35 5.45
CA ILE A 66 9.81 -6.49 5.19
C ILE A 66 10.00 -5.68 3.90
N CYS A 67 11.19 -5.12 3.69
CA CYS A 67 11.50 -4.39 2.45
C CYS A 67 11.40 -5.29 1.23
N GLU A 68 11.87 -6.53 1.31
CA GLU A 68 11.76 -7.52 0.24
C GLU A 68 10.31 -7.84 -0.10
N ILE A 69 9.47 -8.07 0.90
CA ILE A 69 8.03 -8.28 0.72
C ILE A 69 7.39 -7.07 -0.01
N ILE A 70 7.69 -5.86 0.43
CA ILE A 70 7.19 -4.63 -0.20
C ILE A 70 7.64 -4.52 -1.66
N LEU A 71 8.89 -4.87 -1.95
CA LEU A 71 9.42 -4.86 -3.31
C LEU A 71 8.72 -5.89 -4.21
N ARG A 72 8.54 -7.12 -3.73
CA ARG A 72 7.81 -8.18 -4.44
C ARG A 72 6.38 -7.73 -4.74
N LEU A 73 5.65 -7.26 -3.74
CA LEU A 73 4.29 -6.74 -3.92
C LEU A 73 4.24 -5.59 -4.93
N TYR A 74 5.24 -4.69 -4.91
CA TYR A 74 5.30 -3.59 -5.86
C TYR A 74 5.66 -4.04 -7.27
N SER A 75 6.43 -5.10 -7.42
CA SER A 75 6.76 -5.71 -8.72
C SER A 75 5.58 -6.48 -9.32
N GLY A 76 4.55 -6.73 -8.52
CA GLY A 76 3.38 -7.51 -8.92
C GLY A 76 3.54 -9.02 -8.66
N ASP A 77 4.54 -9.41 -7.89
CA ASP A 77 4.72 -10.80 -7.52
C ASP A 77 3.69 -11.20 -6.45
N PRO A 78 3.05 -12.37 -6.58
CA PRO A 78 2.18 -12.86 -5.54
C PRO A 78 3.00 -13.21 -4.28
N VAL A 79 2.60 -12.65 -3.14
CA VAL A 79 3.17 -12.97 -1.83
C VAL A 79 2.15 -13.81 -1.06
N PRO A 80 2.54 -14.98 -0.50
CA PRO A 80 1.67 -15.80 0.31
C PRO A 80 1.07 -15.00 1.48
N ARG A 81 -0.20 -15.27 1.79
CA ARG A 81 -0.92 -14.57 2.86
C ARG A 81 -0.24 -14.73 4.21
N GLU A 82 0.25 -15.93 4.50
CA GLU A 82 0.93 -16.27 5.76
C GLU A 82 2.19 -15.42 5.94
N GLU A 83 2.90 -15.11 4.84
CA GLU A 83 4.07 -14.25 4.86
C GLU A 83 3.67 -12.80 5.18
N ILE A 84 2.55 -12.31 4.62
CA ILE A 84 2.01 -10.97 4.94
C ILE A 84 1.54 -10.91 6.39
N GLU A 85 0.84 -11.92 6.87
CA GLU A 85 0.31 -11.98 8.24
C GLU A 85 1.40 -12.12 9.30
N SER A 86 2.60 -12.61 8.93
CA SER A 86 3.76 -12.65 9.81
C SER A 86 4.36 -11.27 10.11
N ILE A 87 4.00 -10.24 9.34
CA ILE A 87 4.44 -8.88 9.57
C ILE A 87 3.72 -8.30 10.80
N PRO A 88 4.44 -7.79 11.81
CA PRO A 88 3.83 -7.26 13.03
C PRO A 88 3.16 -5.90 12.75
N LEU A 89 1.95 -5.93 12.20
CA LEU A 89 1.12 -4.74 11.98
C LEU A 89 0.42 -4.30 13.26
N LYS A 90 0.24 -2.98 13.44
CA LYS A 90 -0.56 -2.46 14.55
C LYS A 90 -2.02 -2.93 14.47
N ALA A 91 -2.57 -3.37 15.59
CA ALA A 91 -3.93 -3.94 15.70
C ALA A 91 -5.07 -2.97 15.33
N GLU A 92 -4.81 -1.65 15.35
CA GLU A 92 -5.81 -0.60 15.08
C GLU A 92 -6.49 -0.69 13.71
N ASN A 93 -5.98 -1.55 12.81
CA ASN A 93 -6.44 -1.67 11.43
C ASN A 93 -7.07 -3.03 11.11
N LEU A 94 -7.66 -3.72 12.08
CA LEU A 94 -8.26 -5.07 11.89
C LEU A 94 -9.24 -5.13 10.71
N ARG A 95 -10.07 -4.08 10.52
CA ARG A 95 -11.02 -4.03 9.38
C ARG A 95 -10.32 -3.91 8.01
N LEU A 96 -9.11 -3.36 7.97
CA LEU A 96 -8.33 -3.30 6.74
C LEU A 96 -7.79 -4.69 6.32
N LYS A 97 -7.70 -5.64 7.25
CA LYS A 97 -7.26 -7.01 6.94
C LYS A 97 -8.22 -7.74 5.99
N GLU A 98 -9.50 -7.35 5.94
CA GLU A 98 -10.46 -7.87 4.95
C GLU A 98 -10.00 -7.64 3.50
N LEU A 99 -9.13 -6.66 3.26
CA LEU A 99 -8.55 -6.43 1.95
C LEU A 99 -7.60 -7.56 1.51
N LEU A 100 -7.04 -8.32 2.46
CA LEU A 100 -6.19 -9.48 2.17
C LEU A 100 -6.99 -10.63 1.56
N GLU A 101 -8.33 -10.63 1.70
CA GLU A 101 -9.24 -11.59 1.04
C GLU A 101 -9.44 -11.31 -0.45
N ILE A 102 -9.00 -10.14 -0.94
CA ILE A 102 -9.08 -9.81 -2.36
C ILE A 102 -7.90 -10.48 -3.05
N PRO A 103 -8.11 -11.46 -3.95
CA PRO A 103 -7.02 -12.19 -4.58
C PRO A 103 -6.10 -11.26 -5.40
N HIS A 104 -4.86 -11.68 -5.56
CA HIS A 104 -3.92 -11.07 -6.50
C HIS A 104 -4.52 -11.07 -7.92
N GLY A 105 -4.36 -9.97 -8.65
CA GLY A 105 -4.93 -9.80 -9.98
C GLY A 105 -6.44 -9.60 -10.02
N LYS A 106 -7.10 -9.43 -8.87
CA LYS A 106 -8.53 -9.14 -8.76
C LYS A 106 -8.79 -7.82 -8.06
N VAL A 107 -9.94 -7.24 -8.33
CA VAL A 107 -10.38 -5.98 -7.74
C VAL A 107 -11.82 -6.05 -7.26
N ILE A 108 -12.15 -5.25 -6.24
CA ILE A 108 -13.50 -5.10 -5.70
C ILE A 108 -13.94 -3.64 -5.82
N THR A 109 -15.23 -3.38 -5.91
CA THR A 109 -15.71 -2.00 -5.90
C THR A 109 -15.80 -1.44 -4.47
N TYR A 110 -15.67 -0.10 -4.30
CA TYR A 110 -15.87 0.55 -2.99
C TYR A 110 -17.23 0.20 -2.37
N SER A 111 -18.30 0.11 -3.17
CA SER A 111 -19.63 -0.23 -2.68
C SER A 111 -19.68 -1.67 -2.15
N ARG A 112 -19.10 -2.60 -2.89
CA ARG A 112 -19.09 -4.01 -2.48
C ARG A 112 -18.22 -4.23 -1.23
N LEU A 113 -17.08 -3.54 -1.15
CA LEU A 113 -16.27 -3.58 0.06
C LEU A 113 -17.03 -2.99 1.26
N ALA A 114 -17.76 -1.89 1.06
CA ALA A 114 -18.56 -1.26 2.11
C ALA A 114 -19.62 -2.24 2.66
N GLU A 115 -20.30 -2.97 1.78
CA GLU A 115 -21.25 -4.04 2.15
C GLU A 115 -20.57 -5.14 2.98
N ARG A 116 -19.44 -5.67 2.52
CA ARG A 116 -18.67 -6.69 3.24
C ARG A 116 -18.24 -6.25 4.64
N LEU A 117 -17.86 -4.98 4.77
CA LEU A 117 -17.40 -4.41 6.04
C LEU A 117 -18.56 -3.99 6.97
N GLY A 118 -19.82 -3.99 6.49
CA GLY A 118 -20.95 -3.42 7.22
C GLY A 118 -20.80 -1.92 7.47
N LEU A 119 -20.20 -1.18 6.53
CA LEU A 119 -19.89 0.24 6.65
C LEU A 119 -20.58 1.06 5.55
N SER A 120 -20.79 2.36 5.83
CA SER A 120 -21.17 3.28 4.77
C SER A 120 -20.03 3.46 3.76
N LEU A 121 -20.36 3.76 2.49
CA LEU A 121 -19.38 4.04 1.45
C LEU A 121 -18.38 5.14 1.88
N ARG A 122 -18.88 6.21 2.52
CA ARG A 122 -18.04 7.32 3.01
C ARG A 122 -17.04 6.85 4.07
N THR A 123 -17.48 6.00 5.00
CA THR A 123 -16.62 5.44 6.05
C THR A 123 -15.57 4.51 5.45
N THR A 124 -15.95 3.68 4.48
CA THR A 124 -15.03 2.79 3.76
C THR A 124 -13.95 3.58 3.01
N VAL A 125 -14.32 4.60 2.26
CA VAL A 125 -13.34 5.47 1.58
C VAL A 125 -12.37 6.11 2.59
N ARG A 126 -12.90 6.61 3.72
CA ARG A 126 -12.09 7.23 4.76
C ARG A 126 -11.12 6.23 5.42
N LEU A 127 -11.55 4.99 5.63
CA LEU A 127 -10.73 3.88 6.12
C LEU A 127 -9.57 3.59 5.16
N LEU A 128 -9.86 3.48 3.86
CA LEU A 128 -8.84 3.20 2.84
C LEU A 128 -7.83 4.34 2.66
N VAL A 129 -8.29 5.60 2.72
CA VAL A 129 -7.39 6.77 2.67
C VAL A 129 -6.42 6.80 3.85
N ARG A 130 -6.83 6.27 4.99
CA ARG A 130 -6.02 6.19 6.22
C ARG A 130 -5.22 4.89 6.34
N ASN A 131 -5.22 4.03 5.32
CA ASN A 131 -4.40 2.82 5.33
C ASN A 131 -2.92 3.16 5.52
N PRO A 132 -2.29 2.78 6.64
CA PRO A 132 -0.89 3.08 6.90
C PRO A 132 0.07 2.07 6.23
N TYR A 133 -0.48 0.99 5.62
CA TYR A 133 0.28 -0.13 5.07
C TYR A 133 -0.04 -0.37 3.58
N PRO A 134 0.09 0.65 2.71
CA PRO A 134 -0.17 0.47 1.28
C PRO A 134 0.76 -0.61 0.70
N LEU A 135 0.26 -1.41 -0.22
CA LEU A 135 0.79 -2.66 -0.76
C LEU A 135 0.60 -3.86 0.18
N ILE A 136 1.12 -3.83 1.40
CA ILE A 136 0.94 -4.90 2.39
C ILE A 136 -0.56 -5.14 2.61
N ILE A 137 -1.32 -4.07 2.87
CA ILE A 137 -2.79 -4.10 2.85
C ILE A 137 -3.25 -3.51 1.51
N PRO A 138 -3.79 -4.32 0.60
CA PRO A 138 -3.92 -3.99 -0.83
C PRO A 138 -5.11 -3.06 -1.13
N CYS A 139 -5.13 -1.84 -0.56
CA CYS A 139 -6.17 -0.85 -0.85
C CYS A 139 -6.19 -0.40 -2.33
N HIS A 140 -5.14 -0.66 -3.09
CA HIS A 140 -5.11 -0.44 -4.53
C HIS A 140 -6.07 -1.37 -5.30
N ARG A 141 -6.45 -2.53 -4.74
CA ARG A 141 -7.43 -3.45 -5.35
C ARG A 141 -8.90 -3.00 -5.19
N VAL A 142 -9.15 -1.81 -4.60
CA VAL A 142 -10.51 -1.27 -4.46
C VAL A 142 -10.75 -0.16 -5.47
N VAL A 143 -11.68 -0.36 -6.40
CA VAL A 143 -11.95 0.52 -7.56
C VAL A 143 -13.35 1.14 -7.48
N ARG A 144 -13.64 2.14 -8.33
CA ARG A 144 -14.97 2.74 -8.43
C ARG A 144 -15.98 1.75 -9.02
N LYS A 145 -17.28 1.96 -8.76
CA LYS A 145 -18.39 1.13 -9.29
C LYS A 145 -18.37 1.00 -10.83
N ASN A 146 -17.94 2.04 -11.51
CA ASN A 146 -17.82 2.05 -12.98
C ASN A 146 -16.54 1.37 -13.50
N GLY A 147 -15.71 0.80 -12.64
CA GLY A 147 -14.44 0.17 -12.99
C GLY A 147 -13.23 1.12 -13.06
N HIS A 148 -13.40 2.43 -12.88
CA HIS A 148 -12.26 3.34 -12.86
C HIS A 148 -11.44 3.17 -11.58
N VAL A 149 -10.10 3.17 -11.67
CA VAL A 149 -9.19 2.95 -10.54
C VAL A 149 -9.40 3.94 -9.39
N GLY A 150 -9.80 5.18 -9.69
CA GLY A 150 -9.98 6.22 -8.68
C GLY A 150 -8.68 6.76 -8.12
N GLY A 151 -8.77 7.47 -6.98
CA GLY A 151 -7.60 8.02 -6.30
C GLY A 151 -6.79 6.97 -5.55
N TYR A 152 -5.57 7.35 -5.17
CA TYR A 152 -4.67 6.54 -4.36
C TYR A 152 -3.97 7.40 -3.31
N LEU A 153 -3.65 6.85 -2.14
CA LEU A 153 -2.97 7.55 -1.03
C LEU A 153 -3.64 8.89 -0.67
N GLY A 154 -4.96 8.95 -0.76
CA GLY A 154 -5.76 10.13 -0.43
C GLY A 154 -5.83 11.20 -1.53
N SER A 155 -5.35 10.94 -2.74
CA SER A 155 -5.37 11.91 -3.84
C SER A 155 -5.65 11.29 -5.20
N LEU A 156 -6.37 12.02 -6.06
CA LEU A 156 -6.54 11.66 -7.47
C LEU A 156 -5.23 11.82 -8.27
N LYS A 157 -4.33 12.70 -7.82
CA LYS A 157 -2.99 12.89 -8.42
C LYS A 157 -2.21 11.57 -8.51
N TYR A 158 -2.44 10.62 -7.59
CA TYR A 158 -1.71 9.36 -7.53
C TYR A 158 -2.46 8.17 -8.14
N SER A 159 -3.52 8.42 -8.90
CA SER A 159 -4.27 7.35 -9.59
C SER A 159 -3.39 6.54 -10.54
N PHE A 160 -2.39 7.17 -11.18
CA PHE A 160 -1.42 6.51 -12.05
C PHE A 160 -0.59 5.45 -11.32
N ILE A 161 -0.21 5.68 -10.06
CA ILE A 161 0.53 4.72 -9.23
C ILE A 161 -0.33 3.47 -9.00
N LYS A 162 -1.61 3.69 -8.67
CA LYS A 162 -2.57 2.61 -8.45
C LYS A 162 -2.79 1.78 -9.72
N ALA A 163 -2.96 2.45 -10.86
CA ALA A 163 -3.09 1.80 -12.16
C ALA A 163 -1.86 0.95 -12.49
N GLU A 164 -0.67 1.48 -12.23
CA GLU A 164 0.59 0.77 -12.46
C GLU A 164 0.73 -0.47 -11.57
N ILE A 165 0.41 -0.38 -10.28
CA ILE A 165 0.44 -1.53 -9.37
C ILE A 165 -0.53 -2.61 -9.85
N LEU A 166 -1.75 -2.24 -10.23
CA LEU A 166 -2.75 -3.18 -10.76
C LEU A 166 -2.29 -3.86 -12.05
N ARG A 167 -1.65 -3.11 -12.98
CA ARG A 167 -1.09 -3.69 -14.21
C ARG A 167 -0.01 -4.73 -13.90
N ARG A 168 0.85 -4.46 -12.93
CA ARG A 168 1.88 -5.40 -12.47
C ARG A 168 1.28 -6.66 -11.86
N GLU A 169 0.15 -6.55 -11.18
CA GLU A 169 -0.63 -7.69 -10.69
C GLU A 169 -1.40 -8.44 -11.80
N GLY A 170 -1.24 -8.05 -13.07
CA GLY A 170 -1.90 -8.69 -14.21
C GLY A 170 -3.32 -8.16 -14.51
N VAL A 171 -3.78 -7.14 -13.78
CA VAL A 171 -5.06 -6.47 -14.10
C VAL A 171 -4.90 -5.59 -15.33
N ARG A 172 -5.72 -5.82 -16.37
CA ARG A 172 -5.76 -4.93 -17.53
C ARG A 172 -6.40 -3.61 -17.12
N VAL A 173 -5.63 -2.52 -17.23
CA VAL A 173 -6.10 -1.15 -16.98
C VAL A 173 -5.82 -0.33 -18.24
N ASP A 174 -6.87 0.23 -18.85
CA ASP A 174 -6.75 1.06 -20.05
C ASP A 174 -6.11 2.43 -19.75
N ASP A 175 -5.87 3.22 -20.81
CA ASP A 175 -5.25 4.55 -20.71
C ASP A 175 -6.13 5.57 -19.98
N LYS A 176 -7.44 5.32 -19.91
CA LYS A 176 -8.40 6.15 -19.17
C LYS A 176 -8.53 5.72 -17.70
N GLY A 177 -7.83 4.66 -17.29
CA GLY A 177 -7.82 4.15 -15.92
C GLY A 177 -8.97 3.21 -15.58
N PHE A 178 -9.60 2.56 -16.57
CA PHE A 178 -10.63 1.56 -16.32
C PHE A 178 -10.06 0.14 -16.34
N VAL A 179 -10.47 -0.66 -15.36
CA VAL A 179 -10.11 -2.08 -15.26
C VAL A 179 -11.03 -2.91 -16.14
N ASN A 180 -10.53 -4.04 -16.65
CA ASN A 180 -11.38 -5.02 -17.34
C ASN A 180 -12.37 -5.70 -16.38
N ARG A 181 -13.55 -6.07 -16.90
CA ARG A 181 -14.63 -6.68 -16.09
C ARG A 181 -14.26 -8.00 -15.45
N GLU A 182 -13.40 -8.79 -16.09
CA GLU A 182 -12.94 -10.11 -15.61
C GLU A 182 -12.12 -10.01 -14.30
N ALA A 183 -11.52 -8.85 -14.02
CA ALA A 183 -10.81 -8.62 -12.78
C ALA A 183 -11.74 -8.32 -11.61
N LEU A 184 -13.00 -7.88 -11.85
CA LEU A 184 -13.96 -7.55 -10.81
C LEU A 184 -14.50 -8.80 -10.12
N ILE A 185 -14.42 -8.81 -8.78
CA ILE A 185 -15.11 -9.79 -7.94
C ILE A 185 -16.38 -9.17 -7.33
N TYR A 186 -17.45 -9.97 -7.22
CA TYR A 186 -18.77 -9.56 -6.75
C TYR A 186 -19.07 -10.06 -5.34
#